data_9c2ef71a5240ca21f80e5e78570da004
#
_entry.id   9c2ef71a5240ca21f80e5e78570da004
#
_cell.length_a   1.000
_cell.length_b   1.000
_cell.length_c   1.000
_cell.angle_alpha   90.00
_cell.angle_beta   90.00
_cell.angle_gamma   90.00
#
_symmetry.space_group_name_H-M   'P 1'
#
loop_
_entity.id
_entity.type
_entity.pdbx_description
1 polymer ?
#
loop_
_entity_poly.entity_id
_entity_poly.type
_entity_poly.pdbx_seq_one_letter_code
_entity_poly.pdbx_strand_id
1 'polypeptide(L)'
;ASGFLRTLMIRTASTGEIMVLIQFFKEDKKQRELLLDFLMERFPEITSLQYVINGKANDTIYDQDVKLYKGRDYILEEMEGLKFSINAKSFYQTNSEQAYELYAITRDFAGLTGEELVYDLYTGTGTIAQFVSKKAKKVF
;
A
#
# COMPACT_ATOMS: atom_id res chain seq x y z
N ALA A 1 21.80 -16.56 3.23
CA ALA A 1 22.13 -15.16 3.57
C ALA A 1 22.43 -15.07 5.06
N SER A 2 23.50 -14.38 5.44
CA SER A 2 23.94 -14.26 6.86
C SER A 2 23.80 -12.83 7.40
N GLY A 3 23.21 -11.92 6.64
CA GLY A 3 23.04 -10.51 7.01
C GLY A 3 21.93 -10.28 8.03
N PHE A 4 21.93 -9.08 8.64
CA PHE A 4 20.87 -8.61 9.52
C PHE A 4 19.72 -7.99 8.73
N LEU A 5 20.06 -7.11 7.76
CA LEU A 5 19.12 -6.48 6.85
C LEU A 5 18.78 -7.42 5.69
N ARG A 6 17.54 -7.36 5.23
CA ARG A 6 17.06 -8.20 4.15
C ARG A 6 16.50 -7.39 2.98
N THR A 7 15.39 -6.71 3.19
CA THR A 7 14.67 -5.97 2.14
C THR A 7 14.24 -4.63 2.68
N LEU A 8 14.36 -3.61 1.85
CA LEU A 8 13.77 -2.29 2.05
C LEU A 8 12.66 -2.11 1.01
N MET A 9 11.44 -1.85 1.47
CA MET A 9 10.32 -1.45 0.63
C MET A 9 9.97 0.00 0.93
N ILE A 10 9.91 0.82 -0.10
CA ILE A 10 9.44 2.21 -0.02
C ILE A 10 8.21 2.31 -0.91
N ARG A 11 7.14 2.87 -0.39
CA ARG A 11 5.93 3.24 -1.14
C ARG A 11 5.69 4.71 -0.97
N THR A 12 5.41 5.38 -2.07
CA THR A 12 4.98 6.78 -2.11
C THR A 12 3.57 6.86 -2.67
N ALA A 13 2.81 7.83 -2.21
CA ALA A 13 1.47 8.12 -2.71
C ALA A 13 1.44 9.48 -3.41
N SER A 14 0.45 9.72 -4.27
CA SER A 14 0.24 11.02 -4.94
C SER A 14 0.00 12.15 -3.94
N THR A 15 -0.45 11.83 -2.74
CA THR A 15 -0.64 12.76 -1.61
C THR A 15 0.68 13.23 -0.98
N GLY A 16 1.83 12.70 -1.43
CA GLY A 16 3.14 12.97 -0.83
C GLY A 16 3.46 12.11 0.40
N GLU A 17 2.56 11.20 0.80
CA GLU A 17 2.81 10.30 1.92
C GLU A 17 3.80 9.19 1.57
N ILE A 18 4.62 8.81 2.55
CA ILE A 18 5.70 7.85 2.38
C ILE A 18 5.57 6.73 3.42
N MET A 19 5.53 5.50 2.94
CA MET A 19 5.66 4.29 3.77
C MET A 19 7.03 3.65 3.55
N VAL A 20 7.68 3.32 4.64
CA VAL A 20 8.94 2.56 4.66
C VAL A 20 8.72 1.29 5.47
N LEU A 21 8.99 0.14 4.85
CA LEU A 21 8.99 -1.17 5.51
C LEU A 21 10.39 -1.79 5.40
N ILE A 22 10.97 -2.14 6.54
CA ILE A 22 12.26 -2.84 6.60
C ILE A 22 12.04 -4.28 7.02
N GLN A 23 12.54 -5.21 6.22
CA GLN A 23 12.62 -6.61 6.60
C GLN A 23 14.00 -6.90 7.20
N PHE A 24 14.00 -7.43 8.42
CA PHE A 24 15.17 -7.95 9.08
C PHE A 24 15.18 -9.47 8.99
N PHE A 25 16.34 -10.08 8.72
CA PHE A 25 16.46 -11.53 8.64
C PHE A 25 16.33 -12.21 10.02
N LYS A 26 16.82 -11.55 11.06
CA LYS A 26 16.79 -12.03 12.45
C LYS A 26 16.47 -10.89 13.40
N GLU A 27 15.98 -11.25 14.59
CA GLU A 27 15.75 -10.27 15.65
C GLU A 27 17.09 -9.82 16.26
N ASP A 28 17.28 -8.52 16.29
CA ASP A 28 18.26 -7.80 17.12
C ASP A 28 17.65 -6.44 17.45
N LYS A 29 17.00 -6.39 18.61
CA LYS A 29 16.25 -5.21 19.04
C LYS A 29 17.11 -3.93 19.03
N LYS A 30 18.33 -4.01 19.53
CA LYS A 30 19.23 -2.85 19.65
C LYS A 30 19.60 -2.29 18.26
N GLN A 31 20.01 -3.16 17.34
CA GLN A 31 20.39 -2.75 15.99
C GLN A 31 19.17 -2.27 15.20
N ARG A 32 18.03 -2.93 15.37
CA ARG A 32 16.78 -2.52 14.72
C ARG A 32 16.34 -1.12 15.16
N GLU A 33 16.26 -0.87 16.48
CA GLU A 33 15.85 0.43 17.01
C GLU A 33 16.84 1.53 16.59
N LEU A 34 18.14 1.28 16.65
CA LEU A 34 19.15 2.24 16.18
C LEU A 34 18.92 2.66 14.73
N LEU A 35 18.61 1.72 13.83
CA LEU A 35 18.33 2.03 12.43
C LEU A 35 17.02 2.76 12.26
N LEU A 36 15.94 2.30 12.92
CA LEU A 36 14.61 2.89 12.77
C LEU A 36 14.55 4.31 13.36
N ASP A 37 15.20 4.56 14.49
CA ASP A 37 15.31 5.90 15.07
C ASP A 37 16.11 6.84 14.17
N PHE A 38 17.24 6.38 13.63
CA PHE A 38 18.04 7.14 12.65
C PHE A 38 17.19 7.54 11.44
N LEU A 39 16.37 6.63 10.90
CA LEU A 39 15.50 6.94 9.76
C LEU A 39 14.46 8.01 10.12
N MET A 40 13.84 7.91 11.28
CA MET A 40 12.85 8.89 11.71
C MET A 40 13.44 10.28 11.98
N GLU A 41 14.65 10.33 12.50
CA GLU A 41 15.37 11.57 12.74
C GLU A 41 15.81 12.22 11.42
N ARG A 42 16.33 11.41 10.50
CA ARG A 42 16.90 11.88 9.24
C ARG A 42 15.85 12.19 8.17
N PHE A 43 14.70 11.50 8.22
CA PHE A 43 13.61 11.59 7.24
C PHE A 43 12.27 11.79 7.94
N PRO A 44 12.01 12.98 8.52
CA PRO A 44 10.79 13.25 9.28
C PRO A 44 9.51 13.20 8.42
N GLU A 45 9.63 13.25 7.10
CA GLU A 45 8.54 13.10 6.14
C GLU A 45 7.97 11.68 6.04
N ILE A 46 8.62 10.68 6.62
CA ILE A 46 8.09 9.31 6.63
C ILE A 46 6.77 9.29 7.41
N THR A 47 5.68 9.00 6.69
CA THR A 47 4.33 8.91 7.26
C THR A 47 4.10 7.60 8.01
N SER A 48 4.68 6.52 7.50
CA SER A 48 4.53 5.16 8.02
C SER A 48 5.88 4.46 8.03
N LEU A 49 6.44 4.21 9.21
CA LEU A 49 7.64 3.39 9.37
C LEU A 49 7.27 2.06 10.01
N GLN A 50 7.50 0.98 9.29
CA GLN A 50 7.15 -0.37 9.67
C GLN A 50 8.34 -1.32 9.57
N TYR A 51 8.26 -2.43 10.24
CA TYR A 51 9.26 -3.48 10.14
C TYR A 51 8.66 -4.88 10.26
N VAL A 52 9.41 -5.86 9.82
CA VAL A 52 9.09 -7.29 9.99
C VAL A 52 10.36 -8.09 10.20
N ILE A 53 10.28 -9.12 11.04
CA ILE A 53 11.34 -10.10 11.20
C ILE A 53 10.98 -11.29 10.31
N ASN A 54 11.73 -11.48 9.22
CA ASN A 54 11.46 -12.50 8.22
C ASN A 54 12.71 -13.37 7.99
N GLY A 55 12.80 -14.47 8.72
CA GLY A 55 13.87 -15.47 8.59
C GLY A 55 13.61 -16.56 7.53
N LYS A 56 12.54 -16.45 6.72
CA LYS A 56 12.19 -17.43 5.70
C LYS A 56 13.18 -17.45 4.53
N ALA A 57 13.06 -18.43 3.66
CA ALA A 57 13.84 -18.51 2.43
C ALA A 57 13.45 -17.44 1.38
N ASN A 58 12.19 -16.98 1.39
CA ASN A 58 11.67 -15.92 0.50
C ASN A 58 11.36 -14.64 1.28
N ASP A 59 11.19 -13.52 0.58
CA ASP A 59 10.95 -12.19 1.13
C ASP A 59 9.47 -11.78 1.20
N THR A 60 8.54 -12.73 0.96
CA THR A 60 7.10 -12.44 1.07
C THR A 60 6.70 -12.13 2.51
N ILE A 61 5.78 -11.16 2.66
CA ILE A 61 5.35 -10.64 3.97
C ILE A 61 3.88 -10.96 4.31
N TYR A 62 3.13 -11.59 3.40
CA TYR A 62 1.68 -11.80 3.59
C TYR A 62 1.34 -12.63 4.83
N ASP A 63 2.17 -13.60 5.16
CA ASP A 63 2.07 -14.48 6.32
C ASP A 63 2.91 -14.02 7.52
N GLN A 64 3.51 -12.82 7.43
CA GLN A 64 4.37 -12.27 8.48
C GLN A 64 3.62 -11.22 9.30
N ASP A 65 4.04 -11.04 10.55
CA ASP A 65 3.55 -10.00 11.45
C ASP A 65 4.30 -8.69 11.18
N VAL A 66 3.70 -7.82 10.36
CA VAL A 66 4.23 -6.47 10.09
C VAL A 66 3.92 -5.58 11.28
N LYS A 67 4.94 -5.00 11.87
CA LYS A 67 4.86 -4.16 13.06
C LYS A 67 5.03 -2.70 12.72
N LEU A 68 4.12 -1.88 13.21
CA LEU A 68 4.26 -0.43 13.16
C LEU A 68 5.34 0.01 14.16
N TYR A 69 6.30 0.79 13.69
CA TYR A 69 7.31 1.42 14.54
C TYR A 69 6.92 2.86 14.89
N LYS A 70 6.54 3.66 13.87
CA LYS A 70 6.10 5.03 14.07
C LYS A 70 5.14 5.48 12.96
N GLY A 71 4.28 6.44 13.28
CA GLY A 71 3.25 6.98 12.39
C GLY A 71 1.99 6.11 12.39
N ARG A 72 1.45 5.81 11.23
CA ARG A 72 0.28 4.94 11.02
C ARG A 72 0.65 3.77 10.10
N ASP A 73 -0.13 2.70 10.12
CA ASP A 73 0.14 1.46 9.41
C ASP A 73 -0.29 1.48 7.92
N TYR A 74 -0.68 2.65 7.43
CA TYR A 74 -1.08 2.87 6.03
C TYR A 74 -0.62 4.25 5.54
N ILE A 75 -0.61 4.42 4.22
CA ILE A 75 -0.58 5.71 3.53
C ILE A 75 -1.86 5.90 2.74
N LEU A 76 -2.22 7.16 2.45
CA LEU A 76 -3.39 7.51 1.66
C LEU A 76 -2.97 7.82 0.22
N GLU A 77 -3.64 7.18 -0.71
CA GLU A 77 -3.64 7.55 -2.12
C GLU A 77 -4.96 8.25 -2.44
N GLU A 78 -4.95 9.19 -3.37
CA GLU A 78 -6.16 9.91 -3.78
C GLU A 78 -6.34 9.88 -5.30
N MET A 79 -7.57 9.61 -5.74
CA MET A 79 -7.95 9.58 -7.15
C MET A 79 -9.39 10.07 -7.32
N GLU A 80 -9.64 11.14 -8.08
CA GLU A 80 -10.96 11.78 -8.27
C GLU A 80 -11.70 12.08 -6.95
N GLY A 81 -10.98 12.48 -5.89
CA GLY A 81 -11.53 12.73 -4.57
C GLY A 81 -11.86 11.47 -3.76
N LEU A 82 -11.60 10.28 -4.30
CA LEU A 82 -11.65 9.02 -3.57
C LEU A 82 -10.33 8.80 -2.85
N LYS A 83 -10.40 8.38 -1.58
CA LYS A 83 -9.22 8.10 -0.75
C LYS A 83 -9.10 6.61 -0.51
N PHE A 84 -7.91 6.07 -0.76
CA PHE A 84 -7.58 4.67 -0.60
C PHE A 84 -6.53 4.50 0.48
N SER A 85 -6.84 3.70 1.50
CA SER A 85 -5.85 3.31 2.52
C SER A 85 -5.01 2.15 2.02
N ILE A 86 -3.70 2.37 1.88
CA ILE A 86 -2.74 1.39 1.38
C ILE A 86 -1.83 0.98 2.53
N ASN A 87 -1.96 -0.25 3.00
CA ASN A 87 -1.06 -0.83 3.99
C ASN A 87 0.10 -1.61 3.33
N ALA A 88 1.03 -2.09 4.13
CA ALA A 88 2.22 -2.79 3.63
C ALA A 88 1.89 -4.03 2.79
N LYS A 89 0.76 -4.69 3.05
CA LYS A 89 0.32 -5.91 2.35
C LYS A 89 -0.69 -5.64 1.23
N SER A 90 -1.20 -4.40 1.11
CA SER A 90 -2.15 -4.05 0.05
C SER A 90 -1.50 -4.11 -1.32
N PHE A 91 -2.21 -4.72 -2.27
CA PHE A 91 -1.90 -4.51 -3.67
C PHE A 91 -2.50 -3.15 -4.09
N TYR A 92 -1.68 -2.31 -4.68
CA TYR A 92 -2.10 -1.08 -5.34
C TYR A 92 -1.17 -0.82 -6.53
N GLN A 93 -1.70 -0.25 -7.61
CA GLN A 93 -0.91 0.04 -8.81
C GLN A 93 0.20 1.04 -8.48
N THR A 94 1.43 0.69 -8.84
CA THR A 94 2.63 1.48 -8.51
C THR A 94 2.72 2.80 -9.27
N ASN A 95 2.11 2.87 -10.46
CA ASN A 95 1.99 4.09 -11.25
C ASN A 95 0.54 4.58 -11.18
N SER A 96 0.28 5.50 -10.26
CA SER A 96 -1.07 6.03 -10.00
C SER A 96 -1.66 6.79 -11.19
N GLU A 97 -0.84 7.48 -11.98
CA GLU A 97 -1.29 8.23 -13.17
C GLU A 97 -1.79 7.27 -14.26
N GLN A 98 -1.00 6.24 -14.56
CA GLN A 98 -1.41 5.21 -15.53
C GLN A 98 -2.59 4.36 -15.03
N ALA A 99 -2.67 4.13 -13.74
CA ALA A 99 -3.82 3.46 -13.12
C ALA A 99 -5.10 4.28 -13.32
N TYR A 100 -5.02 5.59 -13.12
CA TYR A 100 -6.14 6.49 -13.35
C TYR A 100 -6.66 6.41 -14.80
N GLU A 101 -5.76 6.52 -15.76
CA GLU A 101 -6.13 6.42 -17.19
C GLU A 101 -6.78 5.05 -17.50
N LEU A 102 -6.20 3.96 -16.99
CA LEU A 102 -6.76 2.63 -17.16
C LEU A 102 -8.18 2.52 -16.58
N TYR A 103 -8.41 3.06 -15.39
CA TYR A 103 -9.70 3.00 -14.72
C TYR A 103 -10.74 3.91 -15.40
N ALA A 104 -10.31 5.07 -15.92
CA ALA A 104 -11.17 5.95 -16.72
C ALA A 104 -11.65 5.26 -17.99
N ILE A 105 -10.75 4.62 -18.75
CA ILE A 105 -11.08 3.84 -19.93
C ILE A 105 -12.02 2.68 -19.58
N THR A 106 -11.72 1.96 -18.49
CA THR A 106 -12.56 0.84 -18.03
C THR A 106 -13.98 1.31 -17.71
N ARG A 107 -14.11 2.44 -17.02
CA ARG A 107 -15.41 3.04 -16.69
C ARG A 107 -16.18 3.45 -17.94
N ASP A 108 -15.50 4.04 -18.92
CA ASP A 108 -16.11 4.48 -20.16
C ASP A 108 -16.56 3.29 -21.03
N PHE A 109 -15.73 2.23 -21.12
CA PHE A 109 -16.10 0.99 -21.84
C PHE A 109 -17.24 0.24 -21.18
N ALA A 110 -17.38 0.32 -19.85
CA ALA A 110 -18.50 -0.28 -19.14
C ALA A 110 -19.86 0.33 -19.52
N GLY A 111 -19.90 1.55 -20.07
CA GLY A 111 -21.10 2.20 -20.58
C GLY A 111 -22.23 2.33 -19.55
N LEU A 112 -21.87 2.52 -18.26
CA LEU A 112 -22.83 2.52 -17.15
C LEU A 112 -23.78 3.71 -17.24
N THR A 113 -25.09 3.44 -17.08
CA THR A 113 -26.19 4.41 -17.17
C THR A 113 -26.78 4.79 -15.82
N GLY A 114 -26.38 4.08 -14.74
CA GLY A 114 -26.92 4.22 -13.39
C GLY A 114 -27.94 3.13 -13.02
N GLU A 115 -28.26 2.21 -13.92
CA GLU A 115 -29.23 1.14 -13.68
C GLU A 115 -28.57 -0.24 -13.50
N GLU A 116 -27.27 -0.35 -13.76
CA GLU A 116 -26.54 -1.62 -13.76
C GLU A 116 -26.13 -2.06 -12.35
N LEU A 117 -26.14 -3.39 -12.18
CA LEU A 117 -25.50 -4.07 -11.05
C LEU A 117 -24.11 -4.52 -11.50
N VAL A 118 -23.08 -4.04 -10.82
CA VAL A 118 -21.68 -4.33 -11.14
C VAL A 118 -21.09 -5.27 -10.08
N TYR A 119 -20.34 -6.25 -10.53
CA TYR A 119 -19.56 -7.14 -9.65
C TYR A 119 -18.08 -6.89 -9.87
N ASP A 120 -17.37 -6.46 -8.82
CA ASP A 120 -15.92 -6.32 -8.83
C ASP A 120 -15.30 -7.58 -8.21
N LEU A 121 -14.94 -8.52 -9.07
CA LEU A 121 -14.32 -9.77 -8.66
C LEU A 121 -12.81 -9.56 -8.42
N TYR A 122 -12.30 -10.10 -7.30
CA TYR A 122 -10.91 -9.89 -6.87
C TYR A 122 -10.58 -8.42 -6.54
N THR A 123 -11.50 -7.75 -5.90
CA THR A 123 -11.54 -6.29 -5.69
C THR A 123 -10.29 -5.68 -5.05
N GLY A 124 -9.48 -6.44 -4.29
CA GLY A 124 -8.27 -5.93 -3.64
C GLY A 124 -8.57 -4.77 -2.69
N THR A 125 -8.04 -3.57 -3.00
CA THR A 125 -8.33 -2.33 -2.25
C THR A 125 -9.68 -1.69 -2.62
N GLY A 126 -10.46 -2.30 -3.50
CA GLY A 126 -11.74 -1.78 -3.96
C GLY A 126 -11.63 -0.60 -4.93
N THR A 127 -10.48 -0.42 -5.57
CA THR A 127 -10.21 0.77 -6.37
C THR A 127 -11.16 0.88 -7.55
N ILE A 128 -11.31 -0.19 -8.34
CA ILE A 128 -12.20 -0.19 -9.52
C ILE A 128 -13.66 -0.07 -9.08
N ALA A 129 -14.07 -0.85 -8.07
CA ALA A 129 -15.43 -0.79 -7.51
C ALA A 129 -15.83 0.65 -7.14
N GLN A 130 -14.96 1.34 -6.39
CA GLN A 130 -15.23 2.71 -5.97
C GLN A 130 -15.22 3.68 -7.17
N PHE A 131 -14.32 3.48 -8.13
CA PHE A 131 -14.18 4.34 -9.30
C PHE A 131 -15.42 4.30 -10.22
N VAL A 132 -16.07 3.14 -10.34
CA VAL A 132 -17.30 2.98 -11.14
C VAL A 132 -18.58 3.22 -10.35
N SER A 133 -18.53 3.26 -9.03
CA SER A 133 -19.71 3.27 -8.16
C SER A 133 -20.65 4.45 -8.40
N LYS A 134 -20.12 5.63 -8.77
CA LYS A 134 -20.92 6.82 -9.05
C LYS A 134 -21.79 6.71 -10.32
N LYS A 135 -21.48 5.75 -11.20
CA LYS A 135 -22.17 5.52 -12.46
C LYS A 135 -22.95 4.19 -12.51
N ALA A 136 -22.99 3.45 -11.41
CA ALA A 136 -23.71 2.19 -11.29
C ALA A 136 -24.84 2.31 -10.27
N LYS A 137 -25.91 1.52 -10.44
CA LYS A 137 -26.98 1.41 -9.46
C LYS A 137 -26.49 0.79 -8.16
N LYS A 138 -25.63 -0.22 -8.27
CA LYS A 138 -24.98 -0.88 -7.13
C LYS A 138 -23.72 -1.62 -7.58
N VAL A 139 -22.71 -1.62 -6.73
CA VAL A 139 -21.49 -2.42 -6.91
C VAL A 139 -21.37 -3.41 -5.75
N PHE A 140 -20.96 -4.65 -6.05
CA PHE A 140 -20.74 -5.73 -5.11
C PHE A 140 -19.28 -6.18 -5.13
#